data_37a3f920bcf986845de1161f0fc1cbca
#
_entry.id   37a3f920bcf986845de1161f0fc1cbca
#
_cell.length_a   1.000
_cell.length_b   1.000
_cell.length_c   1.000
_cell.angle_alpha   90.00
_cell.angle_beta   90.00
_cell.angle_gamma   90.00
#
_symmetry.space_group_name_H-M   'P 1'
#
loop_
_entity.id
_entity.type
_entity.pdbx_description
1 polymer ?
#
loop_
_entity_poly.entity_id
_entity_poly.type
_entity_poly.pdbx_seq_one_letter_code
_entity_poly.pdbx_strand_id
1 'polypeptide(L)'
;MNTAHVVDGLATPRGRFPHVKVVGDLVFVSGTSSRRPDNTFEGAEADALGTTTLDIRAQTRAVIKNLRAILRSVGAGLEDIAQITTYLVSMNDFGGYNEVFAEYFDVDGPTRTTVAVHQLPHPHLLIEMQAIATLTHRRQGH
;
A
#
# COMPACT_ATOMS: atom_id res chain seq x y z
N MET A 1 13.96 -6.94 -18.53
CA MET A 1 13.21 -5.87 -19.24
C MET A 1 12.54 -4.98 -18.21
N ASN A 2 12.52 -3.68 -18.45
CA ASN A 2 11.93 -2.72 -17.52
C ASN A 2 10.56 -2.28 -18.03
N THR A 3 9.54 -2.41 -17.21
CA THR A 3 8.17 -2.03 -17.56
C THR A 3 7.52 -1.26 -16.43
N ALA A 4 6.70 -0.28 -16.80
CA ALA A 4 5.92 0.49 -15.83
C ALA A 4 4.44 0.35 -16.19
N HIS A 5 3.59 0.24 -15.18
CA HIS A 5 2.16 -0.02 -15.39
C HIS A 5 1.29 0.89 -14.53
N VAL A 6 0.23 1.41 -15.17
CA VAL A 6 -0.93 1.93 -14.47
C VAL A 6 -1.95 0.80 -14.46
N VAL A 7 -2.31 0.31 -13.29
CA VAL A 7 -3.13 -0.89 -13.12
C VAL A 7 -4.60 -0.52 -13.23
N ASP A 8 -5.32 -1.21 -14.13
CA ASP A 8 -6.76 -1.02 -14.28
C ASP A 8 -7.52 -1.49 -13.05
N GLY A 9 -8.64 -0.83 -12.74
CA GLY A 9 -9.51 -1.21 -11.63
C GLY A 9 -9.10 -0.65 -10.29
N LEU A 10 -7.96 0.04 -10.22
CA LEU A 10 -7.50 0.73 -9.02
C LEU A 10 -7.65 2.24 -9.19
N ALA A 11 -7.56 2.98 -8.08
CA ALA A 11 -7.58 4.43 -8.12
C ALA A 11 -6.47 4.93 -9.03
N THR A 12 -6.81 5.79 -9.99
CA THR A 12 -5.83 6.34 -10.94
C THR A 12 -4.81 7.20 -10.19
N PRO A 13 -3.50 7.06 -10.48
CA PRO A 13 -2.49 7.91 -9.86
C PRO A 13 -2.78 9.40 -10.07
N ARG A 14 -2.60 10.17 -9.00
CA ARG A 14 -2.82 11.63 -9.04
C ARG A 14 -1.57 12.36 -9.48
N GLY A 15 -1.01 11.96 -10.59
CA GLY A 15 0.19 12.55 -11.16
C GLY A 15 0.70 11.65 -12.27
N ARG A 16 1.80 12.05 -12.87
CA ARG A 16 2.39 11.32 -13.99
C ARG A 16 3.37 10.27 -13.48
N PHE A 17 2.84 9.21 -12.88
CA PHE A 17 3.65 8.10 -12.38
C PHE A 17 2.84 6.80 -12.43
N PRO A 18 3.51 5.63 -12.53
CA PRO A 18 2.82 4.34 -12.54
C PRO A 18 2.48 3.87 -11.12
N HIS A 19 1.59 2.88 -11.01
CA HIS A 19 1.39 2.15 -9.76
C HIS A 19 2.61 1.29 -9.43
N VAL A 20 3.25 0.73 -10.45
CA VAL A 20 4.30 -0.27 -10.27
C VAL A 20 5.29 -0.21 -11.43
N LYS A 21 6.55 -0.45 -11.11
CA LYS A 21 7.61 -0.53 -12.11
C LYS A 21 8.45 -1.77 -11.85
N VAL A 22 8.66 -2.58 -12.88
CA VAL A 22 9.52 -3.75 -12.83
C VAL A 22 10.87 -3.39 -13.46
N VAL A 23 11.93 -3.64 -12.72
CA VAL A 23 13.31 -3.39 -13.17
C VAL A 23 14.10 -4.66 -12.90
N GLY A 24 14.38 -5.44 -13.95
CA GLY A 24 15.01 -6.75 -13.79
C GLY A 24 14.12 -7.66 -12.96
N ASP A 25 14.65 -8.12 -11.83
CA ASP A 25 13.91 -8.96 -10.86
C ASP A 25 13.25 -8.15 -9.74
N LEU A 26 13.39 -6.84 -9.76
CA LEU A 26 12.84 -5.96 -8.72
C LEU A 26 11.52 -5.37 -9.15
N VAL A 27 10.61 -5.27 -8.21
CA VAL A 27 9.29 -4.68 -8.39
C VAL A 27 9.17 -3.52 -7.42
N PHE A 28 8.97 -2.33 -7.95
CA PHE A 28 8.84 -1.10 -7.16
C PHE A 28 7.37 -0.68 -7.20
N VAL A 29 6.74 -0.61 -6.03
CA VAL A 29 5.35 -0.16 -5.92
C VAL A 29 5.35 1.26 -5.37
N SER A 30 4.68 2.17 -6.06
CA SER A 30 4.53 3.56 -5.62
C SER A 30 3.78 3.63 -4.29
N GLY A 31 3.94 4.73 -3.57
CA GLY A 31 3.18 4.99 -2.36
C GLY A 31 1.70 4.75 -2.59
N THR A 32 1.11 3.89 -1.76
CA THR A 32 -0.25 3.36 -1.93
C THR A 32 -1.06 3.68 -0.69
N SER A 33 -2.26 4.23 -0.90
CA SER A 33 -3.18 4.60 0.17
C SER A 33 -4.44 3.73 0.12
N SER A 34 -5.43 4.08 0.94
CA SER A 34 -6.73 3.41 0.98
C SER A 34 -7.71 3.98 -0.05
N ARG A 35 -7.26 4.81 -0.98
CA ARG A 35 -8.14 5.47 -1.97
C ARG A 35 -8.77 4.43 -2.89
N ARG A 36 -10.09 4.58 -3.08
CA ARG A 36 -10.88 3.75 -4.00
C ARG A 36 -10.88 4.37 -5.40
N PRO A 37 -11.25 3.59 -6.44
CA PRO A 37 -11.34 4.12 -7.82
C PRO A 37 -12.27 5.32 -7.98
N ASP A 38 -13.30 5.45 -7.14
CA ASP A 38 -14.23 6.57 -7.16
C ASP A 38 -13.73 7.80 -6.39
N ASN A 39 -12.47 7.77 -5.91
CA ASN A 39 -11.81 8.82 -5.15
C ASN A 39 -12.34 9.00 -3.71
N THR A 40 -13.13 8.06 -3.21
CA THR A 40 -13.39 7.96 -1.77
C THR A 40 -12.27 7.16 -1.10
N PHE A 41 -12.26 7.14 0.22
CA PHE A 41 -11.20 6.48 0.99
C PHE A 41 -11.79 5.44 1.92
N GLU A 42 -11.32 4.20 1.82
CA GLU A 42 -11.62 3.17 2.81
C GLU A 42 -11.10 3.64 4.17
N GLY A 43 -11.92 3.50 5.21
CA GLY A 43 -11.53 3.94 6.56
C GLY A 43 -11.64 5.45 6.77
N ALA A 44 -12.42 6.15 5.93
CA ALA A 44 -12.72 7.58 6.08
C ALA A 44 -14.19 7.81 5.69
N GLU A 45 -15.09 7.18 6.44
CA GLU A 45 -16.52 7.20 6.13
C GLU A 45 -17.22 8.37 6.80
N ALA A 46 -18.07 9.08 6.04
CA ALA A 46 -18.88 10.18 6.57
C ALA A 46 -20.24 9.65 7.02
N ASP A 47 -20.72 10.15 8.16
CA ASP A 47 -22.07 9.84 8.63
C ASP A 47 -23.11 10.79 7.97
N ALA A 48 -24.38 10.63 8.37
CA ALA A 48 -25.48 11.44 7.80
C ALA A 48 -25.33 12.93 8.11
N LEU A 49 -24.56 13.29 9.12
CA LEU A 49 -24.32 14.69 9.51
C LEU A 49 -23.05 15.26 8.89
N GLY A 50 -22.36 14.48 8.05
CA GLY A 50 -21.12 14.90 7.39
C GLY A 50 -19.88 14.77 8.25
N THR A 51 -19.95 14.12 9.41
CA THR A 51 -18.79 13.86 10.24
C THR A 51 -18.02 12.68 9.68
N THR A 52 -16.73 12.87 9.42
CA THR A 52 -15.86 11.80 8.89
C THR A 52 -15.13 11.14 10.04
N THR A 53 -15.22 9.81 10.10
CA THR A 53 -14.47 8.99 11.05
C THR A 53 -13.29 8.38 10.35
N LEU A 54 -12.09 8.59 10.89
CA LEU A 54 -10.86 8.02 10.33
C LEU A 54 -10.49 6.77 11.12
N ASP A 55 -10.35 5.66 10.41
CA ASP A 55 -10.11 4.34 11.01
C ASP A 55 -8.79 3.77 10.50
N ILE A 56 -7.78 3.77 11.37
CA ILE A 56 -6.44 3.31 11.00
C ILE A 56 -6.44 1.82 10.60
N ARG A 57 -7.23 0.98 11.28
CA ARG A 57 -7.26 -0.45 10.97
C ARG A 57 -7.86 -0.69 9.60
N ALA A 58 -8.98 -0.04 9.30
CA ALA A 58 -9.62 -0.15 7.99
C ALA A 58 -8.72 0.40 6.88
N GLN A 59 -8.07 1.54 7.11
CA GLN A 59 -7.14 2.11 6.13
C GLN A 59 -5.95 1.19 5.89
N THR A 60 -5.37 0.62 6.94
CA THR A 60 -4.23 -0.30 6.82
C THR A 60 -4.59 -1.54 6.00
N ARG A 61 -5.75 -2.16 6.28
CA ARG A 61 -6.21 -3.31 5.49
C ARG A 61 -6.38 -2.96 4.02
N ALA A 62 -6.98 -1.82 3.74
CA ALA A 62 -7.20 -1.37 2.37
C ALA A 62 -5.89 -1.12 1.64
N VAL A 63 -4.91 -0.50 2.30
CA VAL A 63 -3.58 -0.28 1.71
C VAL A 63 -2.94 -1.61 1.34
N ILE A 64 -2.94 -2.59 2.24
CA ILE A 64 -2.33 -3.90 1.99
C ILE A 64 -3.05 -4.62 0.85
N LYS A 65 -4.38 -4.55 0.80
CA LYS A 65 -5.14 -5.15 -0.30
C LYS A 65 -4.83 -4.47 -1.63
N ASN A 66 -4.65 -3.15 -1.64
CA ASN A 66 -4.25 -2.43 -2.84
C ASN A 66 -2.85 -2.82 -3.29
N LEU A 67 -1.89 -2.95 -2.35
CA LEU A 67 -0.56 -3.46 -2.66
C LEU A 67 -0.63 -4.84 -3.30
N ARG A 68 -1.45 -5.74 -2.75
CA ARG A 68 -1.63 -7.09 -3.29
C ARG A 68 -2.15 -7.06 -4.73
N ALA A 69 -3.15 -6.23 -4.99
CA ALA A 69 -3.72 -6.11 -6.33
C ALA A 69 -2.68 -5.58 -7.33
N ILE A 70 -1.90 -4.58 -6.93
CA ILE A 70 -0.83 -4.02 -7.76
C ILE A 70 0.23 -5.09 -8.07
N LEU A 71 0.68 -5.81 -7.04
CA LEU A 71 1.69 -6.86 -7.21
C LEU A 71 1.20 -7.99 -8.11
N ARG A 72 -0.07 -8.41 -7.95
CA ARG A 72 -0.65 -9.46 -8.80
C ARG A 72 -0.67 -9.08 -10.27
N SER A 73 -0.79 -7.79 -10.58
CA SER A 73 -0.80 -7.34 -11.97
C SER A 73 0.52 -7.61 -12.70
N VAL A 74 1.61 -7.81 -11.97
CA VAL A 74 2.93 -8.12 -12.53
C VAL A 74 3.41 -9.53 -12.16
N GLY A 75 2.53 -10.37 -11.64
CA GLY A 75 2.87 -11.75 -11.32
C GLY A 75 3.54 -11.94 -9.97
N ALA A 76 3.44 -10.97 -9.08
CA ALA A 76 3.97 -11.06 -7.72
C ALA A 76 2.83 -11.14 -6.70
N GLY A 77 3.16 -11.34 -5.44
CA GLY A 77 2.22 -11.36 -4.34
C GLY A 77 2.82 -10.73 -3.10
N LEU A 78 2.05 -10.69 -2.02
CA LEU A 78 2.52 -10.13 -0.75
C LEU A 78 3.75 -10.88 -0.23
N GLU A 79 3.83 -12.18 -0.48
CA GLU A 79 4.95 -13.04 -0.08
C GLU A 79 6.26 -12.67 -0.78
N ASP A 80 6.19 -11.91 -1.86
CA ASP A 80 7.36 -11.49 -2.62
C ASP A 80 7.93 -10.15 -2.16
N ILE A 81 7.25 -9.47 -1.24
CA ILE A 81 7.71 -8.17 -0.75
C ILE A 81 8.95 -8.35 0.12
N ALA A 82 10.02 -7.62 -0.23
CA ALA A 82 11.27 -7.64 0.52
C ALA A 82 11.32 -6.49 1.55
N GLN A 83 10.70 -5.37 1.23
CA GLN A 83 10.78 -4.16 2.05
C GLN A 83 9.50 -3.35 1.95
N ILE A 84 9.03 -2.87 3.10
CA ILE A 84 7.92 -1.93 3.19
C ILE A 84 8.37 -0.68 3.95
N THR A 85 8.07 0.48 3.41
CA THR A 85 8.16 1.74 4.13
C THR A 85 6.76 2.27 4.36
N THR A 86 6.42 2.53 5.61
CA THR A 86 5.11 3.02 6.02
C THR A 86 5.21 4.46 6.50
N TYR A 87 4.29 5.28 6.03
CA TYR A 87 4.17 6.68 6.41
C TYR A 87 2.86 6.85 7.17
N LEU A 88 2.95 7.29 8.44
CA LEU A 88 1.80 7.58 9.29
C LEU A 88 1.74 9.08 9.56
N VAL A 89 0.56 9.66 9.67
CA VAL A 89 0.43 11.06 10.06
C VAL A 89 0.48 11.23 11.58
N SER A 90 0.33 10.13 12.34
CA SER A 90 0.42 10.16 13.81
C SER A 90 0.88 8.82 14.33
N MET A 91 1.82 8.80 15.27
CA MET A 91 2.25 7.58 15.95
C MET A 91 1.19 7.08 16.96
N ASN A 92 0.13 7.84 17.22
CA ASN A 92 -1.02 7.33 17.95
C ASN A 92 -1.68 6.16 17.20
N ASP A 93 -1.48 6.08 15.89
CA ASP A 93 -2.04 5.03 15.04
C ASP A 93 -1.12 3.80 14.94
N PHE A 94 0.05 3.84 15.57
CA PHE A 94 1.03 2.76 15.45
C PHE A 94 0.47 1.42 15.92
N GLY A 95 -0.24 1.40 17.05
CA GLY A 95 -0.81 0.16 17.61
C GLY A 95 -1.82 -0.51 16.67
N GLY A 96 -2.77 0.28 16.16
CA GLY A 96 -3.78 -0.23 15.23
C GLY A 96 -3.19 -0.70 13.90
N TYR A 97 -2.27 0.06 13.36
CA TYR A 97 -1.51 -0.31 12.17
C TYR A 97 -0.74 -1.63 12.40
N ASN A 98 -0.06 -1.72 13.53
CA ASN A 98 0.76 -2.89 13.86
C ASN A 98 -0.07 -4.17 13.98
N GLU A 99 -1.27 -4.08 14.58
CA GLU A 99 -2.19 -5.21 14.70
C GLU A 99 -2.61 -5.73 13.33
N VAL A 100 -3.00 -4.83 12.42
CA VAL A 100 -3.44 -5.22 11.08
C VAL A 100 -2.28 -5.75 10.24
N PHE A 101 -1.10 -5.13 10.37
CA PHE A 101 0.10 -5.60 9.68
C PHE A 101 0.38 -7.07 10.02
N ALA A 102 0.22 -7.45 11.29
CA ALA A 102 0.43 -8.82 11.75
C ALA A 102 -0.60 -9.82 11.20
N GLU A 103 -1.74 -9.35 10.66
CA GLU A 103 -2.70 -10.23 9.98
C GLU A 103 -2.17 -10.74 8.64
N TYR A 104 -1.21 -10.02 8.03
CA TYR A 104 -0.72 -10.31 6.67
C TYR A 104 0.74 -10.75 6.63
N PHE A 105 1.55 -10.34 7.62
CA PHE A 105 3.00 -10.55 7.60
C PHE A 105 3.48 -11.06 8.94
N ASP A 106 4.57 -11.84 8.90
CA ASP A 106 5.22 -12.40 10.06
C ASP A 106 6.70 -12.01 10.06
N VAL A 107 7.46 -12.52 11.01
CA VAL A 107 8.90 -12.21 11.16
C VAL A 107 9.73 -12.64 9.96
N ASP A 108 9.22 -13.60 9.17
CA ASP A 108 9.86 -14.02 7.92
C ASP A 108 9.45 -13.13 6.72
N GLY A 109 8.65 -12.13 6.96
CA GLY A 109 8.16 -11.24 5.93
C GLY A 109 9.13 -10.11 5.59
N PRO A 110 8.60 -9.01 5.04
CA PRO A 110 9.44 -7.89 4.60
C PRO A 110 10.12 -7.20 5.77
N THR A 111 11.27 -6.58 5.50
CA THR A 111 11.78 -5.55 6.40
C THR A 111 10.82 -4.38 6.41
N ARG A 112 10.76 -3.64 7.52
CA ARG A 112 9.79 -2.56 7.66
C ARG A 112 10.41 -1.35 8.34
N THR A 113 10.16 -0.17 7.76
CA THR A 113 10.47 1.11 8.38
C THR A 113 9.18 1.90 8.49
N THR A 114 8.91 2.46 9.65
CA THR A 114 7.72 3.28 9.90
C THR A 114 8.15 4.66 10.37
N VAL A 115 7.65 5.69 9.71
CA VAL A 115 7.94 7.07 10.06
C VAL A 115 6.65 7.89 10.13
N ALA A 116 6.65 8.92 10.96
CA ALA A 116 5.58 9.90 10.98
C ALA A 116 5.91 11.03 10.00
N VAL A 117 4.90 11.47 9.25
CA VAL A 117 5.02 12.56 8.31
C VAL A 117 4.03 13.67 8.67
N HIS A 118 4.29 14.88 8.21
CA HIS A 118 3.40 16.00 8.51
C HIS A 118 2.04 15.84 7.85
N GLN A 119 2.01 15.44 6.57
CA GLN A 119 0.78 15.25 5.80
C GLN A 119 0.98 14.13 4.78
N LEU A 120 -0.13 13.57 4.36
CA LEU A 120 -0.23 12.73 3.16
C LEU A 120 -1.05 13.50 2.11
N PRO A 121 -1.12 13.01 0.86
CA PRO A 121 -1.76 13.77 -0.23
C PRO A 121 -3.26 14.05 -0.06
N HIS A 122 -3.87 13.65 1.04
CA HIS A 122 -5.24 13.99 1.37
C HIS A 122 -5.43 14.01 2.90
N PRO A 123 -6.19 14.98 3.45
CA PRO A 123 -6.35 15.11 4.90
C PRO A 123 -7.06 13.93 5.58
N HIS A 124 -7.79 13.09 4.84
CA HIS A 124 -8.42 11.89 5.39
C HIS A 124 -7.49 10.69 5.43
N LEU A 125 -6.30 10.77 4.87
CA LEU A 125 -5.36 9.67 4.89
C LEU A 125 -4.55 9.66 6.19
N LEU A 126 -4.54 8.52 6.86
CA LEU A 126 -3.76 8.27 8.07
C LEU A 126 -2.47 7.51 7.74
N ILE A 127 -2.44 6.79 6.63
CA ILE A 127 -1.38 5.85 6.30
C ILE A 127 -1.18 5.73 4.79
N GLU A 128 0.08 5.53 4.41
CA GLU A 128 0.50 5.19 3.06
C GLU A 128 1.67 4.23 3.15
N MET A 129 1.77 3.28 2.23
CA MET A 129 2.90 2.35 2.17
C MET A 129 3.49 2.33 0.77
N GLN A 130 4.82 2.18 0.71
CA GLN A 130 5.49 1.80 -0.53
C GLN A 130 6.21 0.48 -0.30
N ALA A 131 6.42 -0.29 -1.36
CA ALA A 131 6.99 -1.61 -1.25
C ALA A 131 7.99 -1.88 -2.37
N ILE A 132 8.96 -2.72 -2.04
CA ILE A 132 9.88 -3.32 -3.01
C ILE A 132 9.72 -4.83 -2.89
N ALA A 133 9.47 -5.48 -4.03
CA ALA A 133 9.30 -6.93 -4.10
C ALA A 133 10.24 -7.52 -5.13
N THR A 134 10.31 -8.84 -5.19
CA THR A 134 11.15 -9.54 -6.15
C THR A 134 10.36 -10.60 -6.91
N LEU A 135 10.82 -10.91 -8.12
CA LEU A 135 10.28 -11.99 -8.94
C LEU A 135 11.21 -13.19 -9.01
N THR A 136 12.32 -13.15 -8.26
CA THR A 136 13.41 -14.11 -8.38
C THR A 136 12.94 -15.56 -8.22
N HIS A 137 12.17 -15.84 -7.16
CA HIS A 137 11.73 -17.22 -6.91
C HIS A 137 10.72 -17.71 -7.95
N ARG A 138 9.95 -16.81 -8.56
CA ARG A 138 9.00 -17.19 -9.62
C ARG A 138 9.74 -17.55 -10.90
N ARG A 139 10.87 -16.89 -11.18
CA ARG A 139 11.73 -17.22 -12.31
C ARG A 139 12.45 -18.54 -12.09
N GLN A 140 12.87 -18.82 -10.85
CA GLN A 140 13.55 -20.06 -10.49
C GLN A 140 12.62 -21.27 -10.51
N GLY A 141 11.31 -21.06 -10.44
CA GLY A 141 10.32 -22.12 -10.48
C GLY A 141 10.05 -22.72 -11.86
N HIS A 142 10.82 -22.37 -12.86
CA HIS A 142 10.68 -22.88 -14.24
C HIS A 142 11.24 -24.28 -14.40
#